data_33fd095e021c60634bb3ca3550428a06
#
_entry.id   33fd095e021c60634bb3ca3550428a06
#
_cell.length_a   1.000
_cell.length_b   1.000
_cell.length_c   1.000
_cell.angle_alpha   90.00
_cell.angle_beta   90.00
_cell.angle_gamma   90.00
#
_symmetry.space_group_name_H-M   'P 1'
#
loop_
_entity.id
_entity.type
_entity.pdbx_description
1 polymer ?
#
loop_
_entity_poly.entity_id
_entity_poly.type
_entity_poly.pdbx_seq_one_letter_code
_entity_poly.pdbx_strand_id
1 'polypeptide(L)'
;MNEMLRRLAFPLALAAALLLGACQQMGMTPQKSLYERLGGKEAITAVVDDFVANVAADNRINGFFAKTNIPRLKANLVDQICQATGGPCTYTGRDMKTAHKGMGITDANFNALVEDLQKSLNKFKVPEKEQGELLGILGSLKPQIVGQ
;
A
#
# COMPACT_ATOMS: atom_id res chain seq x y z
N MET A 1 -56.18 75.61 -2.41
CA MET A 1 -56.61 75.77 -1.02
C MET A 1 -56.24 74.49 -0.29
N ASN A 2 -55.29 74.67 0.60
CA ASN A 2 -54.94 73.86 1.78
C ASN A 2 -54.53 72.39 1.56
N GLU A 3 -53.38 72.20 1.85
CA GLU A 3 -52.70 71.74 3.08
C GLU A 3 -52.46 70.21 2.96
N MET A 4 -51.47 69.66 3.39
CA MET A 4 -50.41 69.87 4.36
C MET A 4 -49.34 68.83 4.19
N LEU A 5 -48.13 69.29 4.28
CA LEU A 5 -46.99 68.42 4.53
C LEU A 5 -47.23 67.44 5.67
N ARG A 6 -47.01 66.21 5.46
CA ARG A 6 -46.66 65.34 6.58
C ARG A 6 -45.47 64.45 6.26
N ARG A 7 -44.39 64.85 6.82
CA ARG A 7 -43.11 64.09 6.86
C ARG A 7 -43.36 62.75 7.51
N LEU A 8 -43.07 61.70 6.85
CA LEU A 8 -42.90 60.43 7.49
C LEU A 8 -41.46 59.95 7.24
N ALA A 9 -40.72 59.96 8.34
CA ALA A 9 -39.36 59.51 8.44
C ALA A 9 -39.30 58.01 8.14
N PHE A 10 -38.42 57.62 7.21
CA PHE A 10 -38.04 56.26 7.02
C PHE A 10 -36.99 55.91 8.08
N PRO A 11 -37.17 54.88 8.90
CA PRO A 11 -36.07 54.31 9.66
C PRO A 11 -35.22 53.48 8.73
N LEU A 12 -33.94 53.81 8.66
CA LEU A 12 -32.90 52.98 8.11
C LEU A 12 -32.85 51.68 8.91
N ALA A 13 -33.40 50.60 8.34
CA ALA A 13 -33.14 49.27 8.85
C ALA A 13 -31.79 48.78 8.30
N LEU A 14 -30.80 48.85 9.16
CA LEU A 14 -29.47 48.33 8.93
C LEU A 14 -29.56 46.80 8.96
N ALA A 15 -29.73 46.17 7.79
CA ALA A 15 -29.64 44.72 7.64
C ALA A 15 -28.18 44.33 7.68
N ALA A 16 -27.68 44.00 8.87
CA ALA A 16 -26.38 43.34 9.04
C ALA A 16 -26.50 41.91 8.50
N ALA A 17 -26.08 41.71 7.27
CA ALA A 17 -25.89 40.38 6.70
C ALA A 17 -24.70 39.69 7.38
N LEU A 18 -24.98 38.84 8.36
CA LEU A 18 -24.04 37.90 8.93
C LEU A 18 -23.68 36.89 7.84
N LEU A 19 -22.56 37.14 7.16
CA LEU A 19 -21.86 36.16 6.37
C LEU A 19 -21.29 35.10 7.32
N LEU A 20 -22.09 34.11 7.63
CA LEU A 20 -21.62 32.85 8.20
C LEU A 20 -20.79 32.16 7.12
N GLY A 21 -19.48 32.40 7.16
CA GLY A 21 -18.49 31.62 6.41
C GLY A 21 -18.59 30.18 6.88
N ALA A 22 -19.37 29.38 6.15
CA ALA A 22 -19.29 27.94 6.27
C ALA A 22 -17.90 27.51 5.81
N CYS A 23 -16.97 27.35 6.77
CA CYS A 23 -15.77 26.54 6.55
C CYS A 23 -16.28 25.13 6.23
N GLN A 24 -16.42 24.83 4.93
CA GLN A 24 -16.50 23.46 4.48
C GLN A 24 -15.14 22.81 4.81
N GLN A 25 -15.08 22.19 5.99
CA GLN A 25 -14.10 21.16 6.26
C GLN A 25 -14.36 20.09 5.19
N MET A 26 -13.54 20.13 4.13
CA MET A 26 -13.38 18.96 3.26
C MET A 26 -12.92 17.85 4.18
N GLY A 27 -13.85 17.00 4.58
CA GLY A 27 -13.58 15.78 5.30
C GLY A 27 -12.72 14.92 4.39
N MET A 28 -11.40 15.01 4.58
CA MET A 28 -10.49 14.02 4.02
C MET A 28 -10.87 12.70 4.68
N THR A 29 -11.67 11.88 4.00
CA THR A 29 -11.82 10.48 4.41
C THR A 29 -10.42 9.89 4.45
N PRO A 30 -9.99 9.30 5.59
CA PRO A 30 -8.67 8.69 5.66
C PRO A 30 -8.53 7.71 4.50
N GLN A 31 -7.55 7.95 3.65
CA GLN A 31 -7.31 7.05 2.51
C GLN A 31 -6.88 5.71 3.09
N LYS A 32 -7.55 4.63 2.66
CA LYS A 32 -7.21 3.26 3.06
C LYS A 32 -5.74 2.98 2.78
N SER A 33 -5.05 2.36 3.74
CA SER A 33 -3.67 1.90 3.56
C SER A 33 -3.58 0.93 2.37
N LEU A 34 -2.39 0.75 1.81
CA LEU A 34 -2.20 -0.27 0.78
C LEU A 34 -2.56 -1.66 1.31
N TYR A 35 -2.25 -1.96 2.57
CA TYR A 35 -2.66 -3.19 3.25
C TYR A 35 -4.17 -3.43 3.16
N GLU A 36 -4.99 -2.43 3.47
CA GLU A 36 -6.45 -2.53 3.40
C GLU A 36 -6.95 -2.68 1.95
N ARG A 37 -6.30 -1.99 1.01
CA ARG A 37 -6.63 -2.08 -0.42
C ARG A 37 -6.25 -3.42 -1.04
N LEU A 38 -5.22 -4.08 -0.52
CA LEU A 38 -4.82 -5.44 -0.88
C LEU A 38 -5.74 -6.51 -0.30
N GLY A 39 -6.66 -6.16 0.60
CA GLY A 39 -7.61 -7.09 1.21
C GLY A 39 -7.16 -7.66 2.57
N GLY A 40 -6.14 -7.07 3.18
CA GLY A 40 -5.68 -7.44 4.51
C GLY A 40 -4.86 -8.73 4.55
N LYS A 41 -4.63 -9.24 5.78
CA LYS A 41 -3.70 -10.35 6.02
C LYS A 41 -4.12 -11.64 5.30
N GLU A 42 -5.39 -11.95 5.22
CA GLU A 42 -5.89 -13.17 4.57
C GLU A 42 -5.60 -13.17 3.06
N ALA A 43 -5.88 -12.06 2.38
CA ALA A 43 -5.60 -11.92 0.96
C ALA A 43 -4.09 -11.95 0.67
N ILE A 44 -3.28 -11.27 1.49
CA ILE A 44 -1.81 -11.31 1.40
C ILE A 44 -1.31 -12.74 1.59
N THR A 45 -1.86 -13.49 2.54
CA THR A 45 -1.47 -14.90 2.78
C THR A 45 -1.75 -15.76 1.57
N ALA A 46 -2.92 -15.61 0.95
CA ALA A 46 -3.27 -16.38 -0.25
C ALA A 46 -2.33 -16.08 -1.42
N VAL A 47 -1.98 -14.81 -1.63
CA VAL A 47 -1.00 -14.41 -2.66
C VAL A 47 0.39 -14.98 -2.35
N VAL A 48 0.85 -14.92 -1.10
CA VAL A 48 2.17 -15.45 -0.68
C VAL A 48 2.22 -16.96 -0.84
N ASP A 49 1.15 -17.68 -0.54
CA ASP A 49 1.09 -19.13 -0.71
C ASP A 49 1.27 -19.54 -2.18
N ASP A 50 0.58 -18.87 -3.08
CA ASP A 50 0.69 -19.10 -4.52
C ASP A 50 2.05 -18.65 -5.08
N PHE A 51 2.53 -17.50 -4.64
CA PHE A 51 3.85 -16.98 -5.00
C PHE A 51 4.98 -17.97 -4.64
N VAL A 52 4.98 -18.52 -3.42
CA VAL A 52 5.99 -19.50 -3.01
C VAL A 52 5.88 -20.80 -3.82
N ALA A 53 4.66 -21.16 -4.25
CA ALA A 53 4.48 -22.30 -5.16
C ALA A 53 5.07 -22.02 -6.55
N ASN A 54 4.90 -20.81 -7.10
CA ASN A 54 5.51 -20.41 -8.37
C ASN A 54 7.03 -20.43 -8.27
N VAL A 55 7.60 -19.86 -7.20
CA VAL A 55 9.06 -19.88 -6.94
C VAL A 55 9.60 -21.30 -6.86
N ALA A 56 8.90 -22.21 -6.19
CA ALA A 56 9.30 -23.62 -6.10
C ALA A 56 9.33 -24.33 -7.48
N ALA A 57 8.49 -23.89 -8.40
CA ALA A 57 8.42 -24.43 -9.77
C ALA A 57 9.40 -23.73 -10.74
N ASP A 58 9.98 -22.59 -10.39
CA ASP A 58 10.89 -21.84 -11.26
C ASP A 58 12.34 -22.30 -11.11
N ASN A 59 12.83 -23.06 -12.08
CA ASN A 59 14.21 -23.59 -12.09
C ASN A 59 15.29 -22.50 -12.11
N ARG A 60 14.96 -21.24 -12.41
CA ARG A 60 15.91 -20.12 -12.39
C ARG A 60 16.32 -19.74 -10.97
N ILE A 61 15.45 -19.98 -9.99
CA ILE A 61 15.61 -19.46 -8.61
C ILE A 61 15.30 -20.47 -7.51
N ASN A 62 14.62 -21.58 -7.77
CA ASN A 62 14.20 -22.52 -6.73
C ASN A 62 15.37 -23.10 -5.92
N GLY A 63 16.56 -23.20 -6.52
CA GLY A 63 17.76 -23.68 -5.85
C GLY A 63 18.16 -22.88 -4.61
N PHE A 64 17.87 -21.58 -4.57
CA PHE A 64 18.14 -20.74 -3.40
C PHE A 64 17.30 -21.13 -2.17
N PHE A 65 16.19 -21.82 -2.40
CA PHE A 65 15.22 -22.20 -1.35
C PHE A 65 15.33 -23.68 -0.91
N ALA A 66 16.27 -24.45 -1.49
CA ALA A 66 16.38 -25.90 -1.25
C ALA A 66 16.53 -26.31 0.24
N LYS A 67 17.09 -25.43 1.07
CA LYS A 67 17.28 -25.65 2.50
C LYS A 67 16.44 -24.73 3.37
N THR A 68 15.45 -24.04 2.79
CA THR A 68 14.64 -23.05 3.47
C THR A 68 13.47 -23.71 4.19
N ASN A 69 13.21 -23.30 5.43
CA ASN A 69 11.97 -23.64 6.13
C ASN A 69 10.81 -22.86 5.49
N ILE A 70 10.08 -23.52 4.61
CA ILE A 70 9.01 -22.88 3.79
C ILE A 70 7.88 -22.30 4.66
N PRO A 71 7.34 -22.98 5.68
CA PRO A 71 6.36 -22.37 6.57
C PRO A 71 6.84 -21.07 7.21
N ARG A 72 8.07 -21.03 7.68
CA ARG A 72 8.67 -19.81 8.27
C ARG A 72 8.89 -18.71 7.23
N LEU A 73 9.32 -19.07 6.02
CA LEU A 73 9.46 -18.13 4.91
C LEU A 73 8.13 -17.45 4.60
N LYS A 74 7.07 -18.23 4.44
CA LYS A 74 5.72 -17.72 4.17
C LYS A 74 5.25 -16.76 5.27
N ALA A 75 5.40 -17.14 6.54
CA ALA A 75 5.03 -16.29 7.67
C ALA A 75 5.80 -14.96 7.65
N ASN A 76 7.10 -15.00 7.43
CA ASN A 76 7.94 -13.81 7.32
C ASN A 76 7.54 -12.92 6.16
N LEU A 77 7.24 -13.46 4.98
CA LEU A 77 6.80 -12.71 3.81
C LEU A 77 5.44 -12.03 4.06
N VAL A 78 4.50 -12.73 4.68
CA VAL A 78 3.20 -12.15 5.05
C VAL A 78 3.37 -10.98 6.01
N ASP A 79 4.17 -11.14 7.06
CA ASP A 79 4.38 -10.09 8.05
C ASP A 79 5.18 -8.91 7.47
N GLN A 80 6.15 -9.17 6.59
CA GLN A 80 6.92 -8.14 5.89
C GLN A 80 6.03 -7.30 4.96
N ILE A 81 5.22 -7.95 4.14
CA ILE A 81 4.29 -7.26 3.23
C ILE A 81 3.25 -6.49 4.04
N CYS A 82 2.66 -7.12 5.06
CA CYS A 82 1.68 -6.48 5.93
C CYS A 82 2.25 -5.21 6.57
N GLN A 83 3.43 -5.27 7.18
CA GLN A 83 4.07 -4.09 7.79
C GLN A 83 4.41 -3.03 6.74
N ALA A 84 5.00 -3.43 5.63
CA ALA A 84 5.45 -2.51 4.58
C ALA A 84 4.30 -1.78 3.87
N THR A 85 3.10 -2.35 3.89
CA THR A 85 1.90 -1.78 3.26
C THR A 85 0.97 -1.04 4.23
N GLY A 86 1.43 -0.84 5.48
CA GLY A 86 0.69 -0.09 6.51
C GLY A 86 -0.34 -0.93 7.28
N GLY A 87 -0.13 -2.24 7.35
CA GLY A 87 -0.90 -3.14 8.20
C GLY A 87 -0.39 -3.23 9.64
N PRO A 88 -1.09 -3.94 10.52
CA PRO A 88 -0.79 -4.00 11.96
C PRO A 88 0.29 -5.01 12.34
N CYS A 89 0.91 -5.68 11.37
CA CYS A 89 1.92 -6.71 11.63
C CYS A 89 3.28 -6.11 11.98
N THR A 90 4.11 -6.90 12.64
CA THR A 90 5.52 -6.57 12.89
C THR A 90 6.40 -7.63 12.25
N TYR A 91 7.26 -7.24 11.32
CA TYR A 91 8.25 -8.13 10.75
C TYR A 91 9.38 -8.38 11.75
N THR A 92 9.58 -9.62 12.12
CA THR A 92 10.61 -10.05 13.08
C THR A 92 11.70 -10.93 12.45
N GLY A 93 11.69 -11.04 11.12
CA GLY A 93 12.70 -11.76 10.36
C GLY A 93 14.05 -11.01 10.30
N ARG A 94 15.02 -11.60 9.62
CA ARG A 94 16.31 -10.94 9.36
C ARG A 94 16.12 -9.78 8.38
N ASP A 95 16.93 -8.72 8.50
CA ASP A 95 17.02 -7.70 7.47
C ASP A 95 17.46 -8.31 6.13
N MET A 96 17.14 -7.65 5.03
CA MET A 96 17.35 -8.22 3.69
C MET A 96 18.83 -8.45 3.39
N LYS A 97 19.72 -7.58 3.82
CA LYS A 97 21.16 -7.74 3.60
C LYS A 97 21.70 -8.97 4.33
N THR A 98 21.33 -9.13 5.60
CA THR A 98 21.73 -10.30 6.40
C THR A 98 21.09 -11.59 5.87
N ALA A 99 19.84 -11.54 5.43
CA ALA A 99 19.12 -12.69 4.92
C ALA A 99 19.70 -13.24 3.61
N HIS A 100 20.28 -12.37 2.78
CA HIS A 100 20.77 -12.73 1.44
C HIS A 100 22.30 -12.76 1.33
N LYS A 101 23.01 -12.48 2.44
CA LYS A 101 24.48 -12.48 2.46
C LYS A 101 25.07 -13.80 1.98
N GLY A 102 25.97 -13.71 1.00
CA GLY A 102 26.67 -14.85 0.44
C GLY A 102 25.86 -15.70 -0.52
N MET A 103 24.64 -15.29 -0.88
CA MET A 103 23.79 -16.03 -1.82
C MET A 103 24.13 -15.77 -3.29
N GLY A 104 24.84 -14.68 -3.59
CA GLY A 104 25.24 -14.33 -4.97
C GLY A 104 24.05 -14.09 -5.90
N ILE A 105 22.95 -13.53 -5.36
CA ILE A 105 21.75 -13.23 -6.15
C ILE A 105 22.08 -12.16 -7.19
N THR A 106 21.74 -12.44 -8.44
CA THR A 106 21.90 -11.54 -9.58
C THR A 106 20.63 -10.74 -9.86
N ASP A 107 20.75 -9.70 -10.70
CA ASP A 107 19.59 -8.99 -11.23
C ASP A 107 18.58 -9.91 -11.92
N ALA A 108 19.09 -10.91 -12.68
CA ALA A 108 18.24 -11.88 -13.37
C ALA A 108 17.44 -12.73 -12.37
N ASN A 109 18.07 -13.17 -11.27
CA ASN A 109 17.38 -13.92 -10.22
C ASN A 109 16.31 -13.07 -9.53
N PHE A 110 16.63 -11.81 -9.22
CA PHE A 110 15.67 -10.89 -8.63
C PHE A 110 14.46 -10.64 -9.54
N ASN A 111 14.70 -10.43 -10.84
CA ASN A 111 13.64 -10.23 -11.82
C ASN A 111 12.75 -11.48 -11.96
N ALA A 112 13.33 -12.68 -11.96
CA ALA A 112 12.56 -13.92 -11.98
C ALA A 112 11.62 -14.03 -10.76
N LEU A 113 12.10 -13.64 -9.58
CA LEU A 113 11.28 -13.60 -8.37
C LEU A 113 10.10 -12.60 -8.50
N VAL A 114 10.36 -11.42 -9.06
CA VAL A 114 9.32 -10.40 -9.32
C VAL A 114 8.27 -10.91 -10.32
N GLU A 115 8.69 -11.62 -11.38
CA GLU A 115 7.78 -12.23 -12.34
C GLU A 115 6.84 -13.25 -11.66
N ASP A 116 7.37 -14.08 -10.76
CA ASP A 116 6.57 -15.08 -10.04
C ASP A 116 5.57 -14.41 -9.08
N LEU A 117 5.96 -13.32 -8.41
CA LEU A 117 5.03 -12.54 -7.61
C LEU A 117 3.94 -11.92 -8.49
N GLN A 118 4.29 -11.36 -9.64
CA GLN A 118 3.33 -10.74 -10.54
C GLN A 118 2.33 -11.75 -11.10
N LYS A 119 2.74 -13.00 -11.38
CA LYS A 119 1.81 -14.08 -11.73
C LYS A 119 0.75 -14.30 -10.66
N SER A 120 1.17 -14.34 -9.40
CA SER A 120 0.24 -14.51 -8.28
C SER A 120 -0.68 -13.30 -8.11
N LEU A 121 -0.17 -12.08 -8.18
CA LEU A 121 -0.99 -10.87 -8.10
C LEU A 121 -2.05 -10.83 -9.21
N ASN A 122 -1.70 -11.23 -10.42
CA ASN A 122 -2.62 -11.34 -11.55
C ASN A 122 -3.67 -12.43 -11.32
N LYS A 123 -3.27 -13.60 -10.84
CA LYS A 123 -4.17 -14.72 -10.52
C LYS A 123 -5.24 -14.32 -9.50
N PHE A 124 -4.84 -13.58 -8.47
CA PHE A 124 -5.76 -13.08 -7.44
C PHE A 124 -6.45 -11.75 -7.84
N LYS A 125 -6.27 -11.30 -9.10
CA LYS A 125 -6.91 -10.09 -9.65
C LYS A 125 -6.66 -8.84 -8.81
N VAL A 126 -5.47 -8.73 -8.23
CA VAL A 126 -5.06 -7.49 -7.55
C VAL A 126 -5.04 -6.36 -8.59
N PRO A 127 -5.67 -5.20 -8.33
CA PRO A 127 -5.69 -4.11 -9.31
C PRO A 127 -4.27 -3.60 -9.64
N GLU A 128 -4.03 -3.17 -10.87
CA GLU A 128 -2.71 -2.74 -11.36
C GLU A 128 -2.05 -1.66 -10.51
N LYS A 129 -2.85 -0.74 -9.97
CA LYS A 129 -2.35 0.31 -9.08
C LYS A 129 -1.74 -0.27 -7.81
N GLU A 130 -2.44 -1.18 -7.14
CA GLU A 130 -1.98 -1.85 -5.93
C GLU A 130 -0.77 -2.75 -6.21
N GLN A 131 -0.76 -3.43 -7.35
CA GLN A 131 0.42 -4.19 -7.81
C GLN A 131 1.64 -3.27 -7.95
N GLY A 132 1.50 -2.14 -8.64
CA GLY A 132 2.58 -1.17 -8.85
C GLY A 132 3.12 -0.60 -7.55
N GLU A 133 2.24 -0.24 -6.60
CA GLU A 133 2.64 0.24 -5.28
C GLU A 133 3.41 -0.84 -4.50
N LEU A 134 2.90 -2.07 -4.46
CA LEU A 134 3.56 -3.19 -3.77
C LEU A 134 4.91 -3.52 -4.39
N LEU A 135 4.98 -3.68 -5.72
CA LEU A 135 6.21 -3.97 -6.43
C LEU A 135 7.24 -2.85 -6.28
N GLY A 136 6.81 -1.59 -6.20
CA GLY A 136 7.68 -0.45 -5.92
C GLY A 136 8.30 -0.54 -4.53
N ILE A 137 7.51 -0.86 -3.51
CA ILE A 137 7.99 -1.05 -2.13
C ILE A 137 9.01 -2.19 -2.07
N LEU A 138 8.68 -3.37 -2.63
CA LEU A 138 9.57 -4.53 -2.62
C LEU A 138 10.80 -4.31 -3.49
N GLY A 139 10.66 -3.63 -4.63
CA GLY A 139 11.76 -3.26 -5.51
C GLY A 139 12.79 -2.35 -4.84
N SER A 140 12.39 -1.52 -3.89
CA SER A 140 13.30 -0.67 -3.12
C SER A 140 14.28 -1.48 -2.25
N LEU A 141 13.98 -2.75 -1.98
CA LEU A 141 14.85 -3.67 -1.23
C LEU A 141 15.95 -4.30 -2.11
N LYS A 142 15.85 -4.19 -3.43
CA LYS A 142 16.80 -4.80 -4.38
C LYS A 142 18.29 -4.56 -4.04
N PRO A 143 18.72 -3.34 -3.67
CA PRO A 143 20.13 -3.10 -3.32
C PRO A 143 20.62 -3.86 -2.07
N GLN A 144 19.70 -4.33 -1.23
CA GLN A 144 20.01 -5.14 -0.05
C GLN A 144 19.97 -6.65 -0.34
N ILE A 145 19.64 -7.04 -1.56
CA ILE A 145 19.44 -8.45 -1.98
C ILE A 145 20.45 -8.84 -3.05
N VAL A 146 20.54 -8.04 -4.10
CA VAL A 146 21.42 -8.31 -5.24
C VAL A 146 22.86 -8.00 -4.87
N GLY A 147 23.76 -8.94 -5.20
CA GLY A 147 25.20 -8.80 -4.97
C GLY A 147 25.64 -8.94 -3.51
N GLN A 148 24.77 -9.49 -2.62
CA GLN A 148 25.15 -9.73 -1.22
C GLN A 148 25.84 -11.07 -1.02
#